data_d4e37dd8593f9cdbb46a5a4788482756
#
_entry.id   d4e37dd8593f9cdbb46a5a4788482756
#
_cell.length_a   1.000
_cell.length_b   1.000
_cell.length_c   1.000
_cell.angle_alpha   90.00
_cell.angle_beta   90.00
_cell.angle_gamma   90.00
#
_symmetry.space_group_name_H-M   'P 1'
#
loop_
_entity.id
_entity.type
_entity.pdbx_description
1 polymer ?
#
loop_
_entity_poly.entity_id
_entity_poly.type
_entity_poly.pdbx_seq_one_letter_code
_entity_poly.pdbx_strand_id
1 'polypeptide(L)'
;MRGWDSFVAIGDSFTEGLDDWRPDGTPRGWADRVAEKIGAGRPGFRYANLAVRGKLLDEIVTDQVPIAERLRPDLISFCAGGNDILRLTCDIDELARRFDAALERLAATGATVIVFAGFDL
;
A
#
# COMPACT_ATOMS: atom_id res chain seq x y z
N MET A 1 13.34 -9.68 -18.66
CA MET A 1 12.39 -8.86 -17.92
C MET A 1 13.02 -8.43 -16.60
N ARG A 2 12.92 -7.16 -16.32
CA ARG A 2 13.45 -6.64 -15.08
C ARG A 2 12.54 -7.00 -13.92
N GLY A 3 13.06 -7.66 -12.89
CA GLY A 3 12.30 -7.97 -11.69
C GLY A 3 12.52 -6.92 -10.60
N TRP A 4 11.68 -6.95 -9.57
CA TRP A 4 11.84 -6.14 -8.38
C TRP A 4 12.47 -6.96 -7.26
N ASP A 5 13.39 -6.37 -6.51
CA ASP A 5 14.05 -7.03 -5.39
C ASP A 5 13.41 -6.73 -4.04
N SER A 6 12.53 -5.74 -4.01
CA SER A 6 11.81 -5.37 -2.79
C SER A 6 10.44 -4.77 -3.11
N PHE A 7 9.48 -5.03 -2.23
CA PHE A 7 8.11 -4.57 -2.36
C PHE A 7 7.58 -4.14 -1.00
N VAL A 8 7.01 -2.94 -0.94
CA VAL A 8 6.33 -2.43 0.25
C VAL A 8 4.89 -2.10 -0.11
N ALA A 9 3.95 -2.66 0.63
CA ALA A 9 2.53 -2.37 0.48
C ALA A 9 2.09 -1.43 1.59
N ILE A 10 1.43 -0.32 1.22
CA ILE A 10 0.86 0.63 2.17
C ILE A 10 -0.62 0.82 1.89
N GLY A 11 -1.40 1.02 2.94
CA GLY A 11 -2.84 1.17 2.81
C GLY A 11 -3.61 0.82 4.07
N ASP A 12 -4.84 0.36 3.86
CA ASP A 12 -5.80 0.03 4.91
C ASP A 12 -6.17 -1.48 4.89
N SER A 13 -7.38 -1.82 5.32
CA SER A 13 -7.81 -3.22 5.46
C SER A 13 -7.75 -4.03 4.16
N PHE A 14 -8.02 -3.41 3.02
CA PHE A 14 -7.94 -4.10 1.73
C PHE A 14 -6.53 -4.66 1.49
N THR A 15 -5.52 -3.87 1.78
CA THR A 15 -4.11 -4.25 1.61
C THR A 15 -3.61 -5.11 2.76
N GLU A 16 -4.10 -4.89 3.98
CA GLU A 16 -3.73 -5.69 5.14
C GLU A 16 -4.11 -7.17 4.97
N GLY A 17 -5.22 -7.44 4.27
CA GLY A 17 -5.65 -8.81 4.02
C GLY A 17 -6.44 -9.43 5.17
N LEU A 18 -7.14 -8.62 5.94
CA LEU A 18 -7.78 -9.03 7.19
C LEU A 18 -8.75 -10.21 7.04
N ASP A 19 -9.51 -10.26 5.94
CA ASP A 19 -10.54 -11.27 5.72
C ASP A 19 -10.08 -12.41 4.80
N ASP A 20 -8.79 -12.50 4.50
CA ASP A 20 -8.24 -13.48 3.57
C ASP A 20 -7.24 -14.36 4.32
N TRP A 21 -7.67 -15.53 4.74
CA TRP A 21 -6.92 -16.39 5.67
C TRP A 21 -6.18 -17.51 4.94
N ARG A 22 -4.97 -17.83 5.47
CA ARG A 22 -4.23 -19.03 5.08
C ARG A 22 -4.76 -20.23 5.86
N PRO A 23 -4.48 -21.47 5.37
CA PRO A 23 -4.85 -22.67 6.12
C PRO A 23 -4.27 -22.73 7.54
N ASP A 24 -3.16 -22.06 7.81
CA ASP A 24 -2.54 -21.99 9.13
C ASP A 24 -3.16 -20.94 10.05
N GLY A 25 -4.21 -20.25 9.61
CA GLY A 25 -4.92 -19.25 10.41
C GLY A 25 -4.35 -17.83 10.31
N THR A 26 -3.33 -17.59 9.48
CA THR A 26 -2.78 -16.25 9.28
C THR A 26 -3.40 -15.55 8.09
N PRO A 27 -3.54 -14.20 8.11
CA PRO A 27 -4.07 -13.46 6.96
C PRO A 27 -3.12 -13.56 5.76
N ARG A 28 -3.70 -13.66 4.57
CA ARG A 28 -2.94 -13.66 3.32
C ARG A 28 -3.73 -12.90 2.25
N GLY A 29 -3.56 -11.60 2.22
CA GLY A 29 -4.24 -10.73 1.26
C GLY A 29 -3.58 -10.72 -0.12
N TRP A 30 -4.09 -9.86 -1.00
CA TRP A 30 -3.57 -9.74 -2.37
C TRP A 30 -2.10 -9.31 -2.39
N ALA A 31 -1.69 -8.44 -1.48
CA ALA A 31 -0.31 -7.96 -1.43
C ALA A 31 0.66 -9.09 -1.12
N ASP A 32 0.30 -9.96 -0.18
CA ASP A 32 1.10 -11.14 0.15
C ASP A 32 1.23 -12.08 -1.05
N ARG A 33 0.14 -12.26 -1.79
CA ARG A 33 0.13 -13.11 -2.99
C ARG A 33 1.02 -12.54 -4.10
N VAL A 34 0.97 -11.22 -4.30
CA VAL A 34 1.84 -10.54 -5.25
C VAL A 34 3.30 -10.69 -4.84
N ALA A 35 3.60 -10.48 -3.55
CA ALA A 35 4.96 -10.62 -3.03
C ALA A 35 5.50 -12.03 -3.24
N GLU A 36 4.69 -13.06 -2.99
CA GLU A 36 5.08 -14.44 -3.23
C GLU A 36 5.44 -14.71 -4.70
N LYS A 37 4.65 -14.15 -5.62
CA LYS A 37 4.89 -14.33 -7.05
C LYS A 37 6.15 -13.61 -7.52
N ILE A 38 6.32 -12.35 -7.12
CA ILE A 38 7.48 -11.55 -7.51
C ILE A 38 8.75 -12.13 -6.90
N GLY A 39 8.68 -12.58 -5.64
CA GLY A 39 9.82 -13.09 -4.90
C GLY A 39 10.16 -14.55 -5.20
N ALA A 40 9.34 -15.25 -5.98
CA ALA A 40 9.59 -16.66 -6.30
C ALA A 40 10.95 -16.85 -6.96
N GLY A 41 11.77 -17.73 -6.40
CA GLY A 41 13.11 -17.99 -6.90
C GLY A 41 14.14 -16.88 -6.61
N ARG A 42 13.81 -15.91 -5.74
CA ARG A 42 14.67 -14.79 -5.38
C ARG A 42 14.95 -14.78 -3.88
N PRO A 43 15.97 -15.48 -3.41
CA PRO A 43 16.22 -15.61 -1.95
C PRO A 43 16.48 -14.29 -1.24
N GLY A 44 16.96 -13.25 -1.96
CA GLY A 44 17.19 -11.93 -1.38
C GLY A 44 16.00 -10.99 -1.45
N PHE A 45 14.83 -11.45 -1.90
CA PHE A 45 13.65 -10.61 -2.03
C PHE A 45 13.15 -10.15 -0.66
N ARG A 46 12.85 -8.84 -0.55
CA ARG A 46 12.36 -8.22 0.69
C ARG A 46 10.94 -7.73 0.49
N TYR A 47 10.09 -8.00 1.46
CA TYR A 47 8.69 -7.60 1.43
C TYR A 47 8.26 -7.10 2.81
N ALA A 48 7.52 -6.00 2.83
CA ALA A 48 6.87 -5.49 4.02
C ALA A 48 5.46 -5.01 3.68
N ASN A 49 4.48 -5.45 4.46
CA ASN A 49 3.11 -4.96 4.37
C ASN A 49 2.87 -4.08 5.59
N LEU A 50 2.81 -2.77 5.38
CA LEU A 50 2.63 -1.77 6.43
C LEU A 50 1.16 -1.40 6.64
N ALA A 51 0.26 -1.95 5.82
CA ALA A 51 -1.14 -1.60 5.83
C ALA A 51 -1.83 -1.98 7.15
N VAL A 52 -2.70 -1.10 7.63
CA VAL A 52 -3.45 -1.29 8.87
C VAL A 52 -4.91 -0.91 8.64
N ARG A 53 -5.81 -1.77 9.11
CA ARG A 53 -7.26 -1.56 8.99
C ARG A 53 -7.70 -0.23 9.59
N GLY A 54 -8.73 0.37 8.99
CA GLY A 54 -9.38 1.55 9.51
C GLY A 54 -8.62 2.85 9.32
N LYS A 55 -7.43 2.82 8.72
CA LYS A 55 -6.62 4.02 8.56
C LYS A 55 -7.19 4.97 7.52
N LEU A 56 -7.17 6.25 7.86
CA LEU A 56 -7.45 7.35 6.95
C LEU A 56 -6.19 7.71 6.17
N LEU A 57 -6.35 8.43 5.07
CA LEU A 57 -5.22 8.84 4.23
C LEU A 57 -4.13 9.55 5.03
N ASP A 58 -4.50 10.53 5.87
CA ASP A 58 -3.52 11.29 6.66
C ASP A 58 -2.73 10.38 7.62
N GLU A 59 -3.38 9.39 8.19
CA GLU A 59 -2.73 8.43 9.08
C GLU A 59 -1.75 7.55 8.31
N ILE A 60 -2.12 7.12 7.10
CA ILE A 60 -1.24 6.34 6.23
C ILE A 60 -0.01 7.16 5.86
N VAL A 61 -0.21 8.43 5.50
CA VAL A 61 0.89 9.35 5.16
C VAL A 61 1.81 9.59 6.36
N THR A 62 1.24 9.69 7.56
CA THR A 62 2.03 9.94 8.78
C THR A 62 2.77 8.69 9.26
N ASP A 63 2.11 7.53 9.23
CA ASP A 63 2.61 6.31 9.88
C ASP A 63 3.35 5.38 8.92
N GLN A 64 2.90 5.28 7.67
CA GLN A 64 3.41 4.26 6.73
C GLN A 64 4.37 4.82 5.69
N VAL A 65 4.07 5.99 5.12
CA VAL A 65 4.90 6.59 4.07
C VAL A 65 6.35 6.82 4.52
N PRO A 66 6.61 7.36 5.74
CA PRO A 66 8.01 7.53 6.18
C PRO A 66 8.78 6.22 6.29
N ILE A 67 8.11 5.13 6.67
CA ILE A 67 8.74 3.81 6.74
C ILE A 67 9.08 3.32 5.34
N ALA A 68 8.14 3.44 4.40
CA ALA A 68 8.35 3.07 3.01
C ALA A 68 9.52 3.85 2.41
N GLU A 69 9.61 5.15 2.70
CA GLU A 69 10.72 5.98 2.23
C GLU A 69 12.07 5.49 2.76
N ARG A 70 12.14 5.09 4.02
CA ARG A 70 13.37 4.60 4.64
C ARG A 70 13.79 3.24 4.12
N LEU A 71 12.83 2.39 3.79
CA LEU A 71 13.10 1.04 3.28
C LEU A 71 13.61 1.05 1.84
N ARG A 72 13.39 2.12 1.09
CA ARG A 72 13.82 2.29 -0.31
C ARG A 72 13.49 1.08 -1.19
N PRO A 73 12.22 0.69 -1.27
CA PRO A 73 11.85 -0.45 -2.09
C PRO A 73 11.88 -0.11 -3.57
N ASP A 74 11.96 -1.15 -4.40
CA ASP A 74 11.83 -1.01 -5.85
C ASP A 74 10.37 -0.83 -6.27
N LEU A 75 9.45 -1.39 -5.52
CA LEU A 75 8.02 -1.39 -5.82
C LEU A 75 7.24 -1.00 -4.58
N ILE A 76 6.30 -0.07 -4.75
CA ILE A 76 5.37 0.34 -3.69
C ILE A 76 3.94 0.19 -4.23
N SER A 77 3.06 -0.45 -3.47
CA SER A 77 1.63 -0.36 -3.74
C SER A 77 0.98 0.62 -2.78
N PHE A 78 0.07 1.45 -3.29
CA PHE A 78 -0.61 2.48 -2.52
C PHE A 78 -2.12 2.38 -2.74
N CYS A 79 -2.85 2.09 -1.67
CA CYS A 79 -4.30 2.00 -1.67
C CYS A 79 -4.81 2.70 -0.42
N ALA A 80 -5.43 3.87 -0.58
CA ALA A 80 -5.86 4.72 0.53
C ALA A 80 -7.06 5.56 0.15
N GLY A 81 -7.72 6.13 1.15
CA GLY A 81 -8.80 7.10 0.96
C GLY A 81 -10.21 6.48 1.05
N GLY A 82 -10.34 5.16 0.98
CA GLY A 82 -11.66 4.51 1.07
C GLY A 82 -12.36 4.79 2.39
N ASN A 83 -11.64 4.72 3.49
CA ASN A 83 -12.20 5.01 4.81
C ASN A 83 -12.55 6.49 4.95
N ASP A 84 -11.80 7.39 4.30
CA ASP A 84 -12.08 8.83 4.29
C ASP A 84 -13.42 9.11 3.62
N ILE A 85 -13.68 8.49 2.47
CA ILE A 85 -14.91 8.69 1.69
C ILE A 85 -16.15 8.28 2.49
N LEU A 86 -16.03 7.28 3.35
CA LEU A 86 -17.14 6.81 4.17
C LEU A 86 -17.55 7.80 5.26
N ARG A 87 -16.76 8.83 5.51
CA ARG A 87 -17.08 9.84 6.51
C ARG A 87 -18.00 10.91 5.94
N LEU A 88 -19.02 11.30 6.71
CA LEU A 88 -19.99 12.31 6.29
C LEU A 88 -19.37 13.70 6.06
N THR A 89 -18.23 13.96 6.68
CA THR A 89 -17.52 15.24 6.58
C THR A 89 -16.40 15.24 5.55
N CYS A 90 -16.32 14.20 4.71
CA CYS A 90 -15.24 14.09 3.73
C CYS A 90 -15.38 15.17 2.64
N ASP A 91 -14.30 15.94 2.46
CA ASP A 91 -14.15 16.85 1.32
C ASP A 91 -13.35 16.10 0.24
N ILE A 92 -14.04 15.69 -0.83
CA ILE A 92 -13.44 14.86 -1.89
C ILE A 92 -12.32 15.60 -2.62
N ASP A 93 -12.46 16.91 -2.85
CA ASP A 93 -11.43 17.68 -3.54
C ASP A 93 -10.16 17.79 -2.70
N GLU A 94 -10.32 18.02 -1.39
CA GLU A 94 -9.19 18.04 -0.48
C GLU A 94 -8.53 16.66 -0.37
N LEU A 95 -9.32 15.60 -0.30
CA LEU A 95 -8.82 14.23 -0.28
C LEU A 95 -7.98 13.94 -1.52
N ALA A 96 -8.46 14.34 -2.70
CA ALA A 96 -7.74 14.15 -3.96
C ALA A 96 -6.41 14.90 -3.95
N ARG A 97 -6.37 16.12 -3.43
CA ARG A 97 -5.12 16.88 -3.33
C ARG A 97 -4.10 16.21 -2.42
N ARG A 98 -4.56 15.70 -1.29
CA ARG A 98 -3.68 14.99 -0.34
C ARG A 98 -3.20 13.65 -0.89
N PHE A 99 -4.06 12.97 -1.63
CA PHE A 99 -3.71 11.73 -2.32
C PHE A 99 -2.60 11.98 -3.35
N ASP A 100 -2.77 13.02 -4.18
CA ASP A 100 -1.78 13.40 -5.19
C ASP A 100 -0.44 13.79 -4.54
N ALA A 101 -0.47 14.51 -3.44
CA ALA A 101 0.75 14.88 -2.71
C ALA A 101 1.48 13.65 -2.17
N ALA A 102 0.74 12.67 -1.68
CA ALA A 102 1.30 11.40 -1.22
C ALA A 102 1.94 10.64 -2.37
N LEU A 103 1.28 10.58 -3.54
CA LEU A 103 1.84 9.94 -4.73
C LEU A 103 3.13 10.59 -5.18
N GLU A 104 3.20 11.92 -5.21
CA GLU A 104 4.43 12.64 -5.56
C GLU A 104 5.56 12.28 -4.61
N ARG A 105 5.27 12.20 -3.33
CA ARG A 105 6.26 11.84 -2.32
C ARG A 105 6.78 10.43 -2.51
N LEU A 106 5.91 9.48 -2.81
CA LEU A 106 6.30 8.09 -3.06
C LEU A 106 7.08 7.97 -4.36
N ALA A 107 6.66 8.67 -5.42
CA ALA A 107 7.35 8.66 -6.70
C ALA A 107 8.76 9.24 -6.57
N ALA A 108 8.97 10.21 -5.69
CA ALA A 108 10.28 10.82 -5.46
C ALA A 108 11.30 9.84 -4.89
N THR A 109 10.88 8.71 -4.35
CA THR A 109 11.80 7.67 -3.85
C THR A 109 12.51 6.92 -4.98
N GLY A 110 12.04 7.04 -6.22
CA GLY A 110 12.54 6.27 -7.35
C GLY A 110 11.86 4.92 -7.54
N ALA A 111 10.98 4.52 -6.63
CA ALA A 111 10.24 3.28 -6.74
C ALA A 111 9.18 3.33 -7.84
N THR A 112 8.86 2.17 -8.40
CA THR A 112 7.64 2.01 -9.20
C THR A 112 6.45 1.99 -8.24
N VAL A 113 5.47 2.86 -8.46
CA VAL A 113 4.30 2.95 -7.58
C VAL A 113 3.07 2.42 -8.30
N ILE A 114 2.44 1.40 -7.71
CA ILE A 114 1.16 0.87 -8.18
C ILE A 114 0.05 1.51 -7.33
N VAL A 115 -0.91 2.13 -8.01
CA VAL A 115 -2.04 2.79 -7.35
C VAL A 115 -3.31 2.01 -7.63
N PHE A 116 -4.08 1.74 -6.58
CA PHE A 116 -5.38 1.13 -6.72
C PHE A 116 -6.45 2.23 -6.73
N ALA A 117 -7.16 2.35 -7.85
CA ALA A 117 -8.26 3.31 -8.01
C ALA A 117 -9.56 2.71 -7.46
N GLY A 118 -9.57 2.44 -6.16
CA GLY A 118 -10.68 1.79 -5.48
C GLY A 118 -11.90 2.68 -5.21
N PHE A 119 -11.88 3.92 -5.69
CA PHE A 119 -12.97 4.88 -5.45
C PHE A 119 -13.73 5.22 -6.72
N ASP A 120 -13.63 4.42 -7.72
CA ASP A 120 -14.38 4.65 -8.94
C ASP A 120 -15.85 4.38 -8.63
N LEU A 121 -16.53 5.44 -8.30
CA LEU A 121 -17.95 5.41 -7.94
C LEU A 121 -18.83 5.50 -9.18
#